data_79d5d5fb3c581370b64735e26e71ba35
#
_entry.id   79d5d5fb3c581370b64735e26e71ba35
#
_cell.length_a   1.000
_cell.length_b   1.000
_cell.length_c   1.000
_cell.angle_alpha   90.00
_cell.angle_beta   90.00
_cell.angle_gamma   90.00
#
_symmetry.space_group_name_H-M   'P 1'
#
loop_
_entity.id
_entity.type
_entity.pdbx_description
1 polymer ?
#
loop_
_entity_poly.entity_id
_entity_poly.type
_entity_poly.pdbx_seq_one_letter_code
_entity_poly.pdbx_strand_id
1 'polypeptide(L)'
;MLFNKHTFDIIGGFDENIFLYFEETDFCKRAQKKGYKIFQINEAKTIHAKGIEFGVVQTKNFVEIENLKNLYSWHFIWSKFYFYKKHYGYTLAIIYFLPIMIRILYRIKLYKIKKNILKERRYKLRLNGLITSIKNQPSSVNIKKINNN
;
A
#
# COMPACT_ATOMS: atom_id res chain seq x y z
N MET A 1 9.33 0.66 14.33
CA MET A 1 8.38 1.22 15.33
C MET A 1 8.54 0.44 16.62
N LEU A 2 8.58 1.13 17.77
CA LEU A 2 8.54 0.52 19.11
C LEU A 2 7.20 0.84 19.76
N PHE A 3 6.64 -0.10 20.49
CA PHE A 3 5.40 0.07 21.25
C PHE A 3 5.42 -0.78 22.52
N ASN A 4 4.69 -0.33 23.52
CA ASN A 4 4.49 -1.10 24.73
C ASN A 4 3.54 -2.27 24.43
N LYS A 5 3.88 -3.49 24.93
CA LYS A 5 3.07 -4.70 24.67
C LYS A 5 1.63 -4.53 25.17
N HIS A 6 1.43 -4.01 26.36
CA HIS A 6 0.09 -3.77 26.90
C HIS A 6 -0.75 -2.84 26.02
N THR A 7 -0.14 -1.76 25.51
CA THR A 7 -0.80 -0.84 24.57
C THR A 7 -1.16 -1.55 23.27
N PHE A 8 -0.26 -2.41 22.75
CA PHE A 8 -0.50 -3.20 21.56
C PHE A 8 -1.71 -4.13 21.70
N ASP A 9 -1.80 -4.82 22.84
CA ASP A 9 -2.90 -5.74 23.14
C ASP A 9 -4.25 -5.00 23.28
N ILE A 10 -4.26 -3.83 23.96
CA ILE A 10 -5.45 -2.97 24.10
C ILE A 10 -5.93 -2.43 22.73
N ILE A 11 -5.03 -2.07 21.84
CA ILE A 11 -5.37 -1.52 20.52
C ILE A 11 -5.85 -2.62 19.59
N GLY A 12 -5.44 -3.88 19.80
CA GLY A 12 -5.83 -5.06 19.02
C GLY A 12 -4.91 -5.37 17.84
N GLY A 13 -3.59 -5.08 17.98
CA GLY A 13 -2.59 -5.48 16.99
C GLY A 13 -2.68 -4.73 15.64
N PHE A 14 -2.03 -5.27 14.63
CA PHE A 14 -2.16 -4.80 13.26
C PHE A 14 -3.44 -5.33 12.59
N ASP A 15 -3.97 -4.57 11.65
CA ASP A 15 -5.14 -5.00 10.88
C ASP A 15 -4.74 -6.06 9.84
N GLU A 16 -5.20 -7.29 10.02
CA GLU A 16 -4.88 -8.43 9.15
C GLU A 16 -5.39 -8.28 7.71
N ASN A 17 -6.34 -7.37 7.47
CA ASN A 17 -6.78 -7.04 6.11
C ASN A 17 -5.73 -6.25 5.33
N ILE A 18 -4.77 -5.63 6.01
CA ILE A 18 -3.70 -4.85 5.40
C ILE A 18 -2.47 -5.73 5.24
N PHE A 19 -2.25 -6.27 4.05
CA PHE A 19 -1.10 -7.13 3.78
C PHE A 19 0.22 -6.36 3.70
N LEU A 20 0.21 -5.14 3.12
CA LEU A 20 1.42 -4.36 2.88
C LEU A 20 1.09 -2.87 2.78
N TYR A 21 1.88 -2.02 3.44
CA TYR A 21 1.71 -0.57 3.58
C TYR A 21 0.46 -0.15 4.37
N PHE A 22 0.59 0.89 5.14
CA PHE A 22 -0.44 1.47 6.02
C PHE A 22 -0.78 0.65 7.28
N GLU A 23 -0.19 -0.51 7.51
CA GLU A 23 -0.38 -1.30 8.73
C GLU A 23 0.04 -0.50 9.99
N GLU A 24 1.21 0.10 9.96
CA GLU A 24 1.72 0.94 11.05
C GLU A 24 0.91 2.24 11.18
N THR A 25 0.52 2.83 10.05
CA THR A 25 -0.29 4.05 10.01
C THR A 25 -1.67 3.81 10.58
N ASP A 26 -2.29 2.67 10.27
CA ASP A 26 -3.58 2.25 10.83
C ASP A 26 -3.47 2.03 12.34
N PHE A 27 -2.44 1.31 12.78
CA PHE A 27 -2.19 1.09 14.20
C PHE A 27 -2.01 2.41 14.96
N CYS A 28 -1.17 3.31 14.45
CA CYS A 28 -0.97 4.63 15.03
C CYS A 28 -2.27 5.44 15.10
N LYS A 29 -3.09 5.39 14.05
CA LYS A 29 -4.38 6.11 14.04
C LYS A 29 -5.36 5.55 15.07
N ARG A 30 -5.41 4.22 15.25
CA ARG A 30 -6.23 3.58 16.30
C ARG A 30 -5.73 3.93 17.69
N ALA A 31 -4.40 3.93 17.89
CA ALA A 31 -3.77 4.34 19.13
C ALA A 31 -4.15 5.78 19.50
N GLN A 32 -4.03 6.72 18.57
CA GLN A 32 -4.41 8.12 18.79
C GLN A 32 -5.90 8.28 19.13
N LYS A 33 -6.79 7.53 18.45
CA LYS A 33 -8.24 7.54 18.79
C LYS A 33 -8.54 7.05 20.21
N LYS A 34 -7.67 6.23 20.77
CA LYS A 34 -7.75 5.76 22.18
C LYS A 34 -6.98 6.65 23.16
N GLY A 35 -6.50 7.81 22.74
CA GLY A 35 -5.81 8.79 23.59
C GLY A 35 -4.31 8.54 23.79
N TYR A 36 -3.73 7.52 23.14
CA TYR A 36 -2.28 7.29 23.20
C TYR A 36 -1.50 8.31 22.39
N LYS A 37 -0.37 8.75 22.93
CA LYS A 37 0.55 9.66 22.25
C LYS A 37 1.56 8.87 21.41
N ILE A 38 1.93 9.43 20.27
CA ILE A 38 2.94 8.89 19.38
C ILE A 38 4.09 9.89 19.31
N PHE A 39 5.30 9.40 19.50
CA PHE A 39 6.50 10.23 19.51
C PHE A 39 7.45 9.77 18.40
N GLN A 40 8.07 10.72 17.74
CA GLN A 40 9.22 10.49 16.89
C GLN A 40 10.48 10.78 17.71
N ILE A 41 11.38 9.80 17.82
CA ILE A 41 12.65 9.93 18.54
C ILE A 41 13.74 10.13 17.49
N ASN A 42 14.27 11.35 17.38
CA ASN A 42 15.23 11.72 16.34
C ASN A 42 16.61 11.07 16.54
N GLU A 43 16.98 10.75 17.79
CA GLU A 43 18.24 10.08 18.11
C GLU A 43 18.22 8.58 17.86
N ALA A 44 17.04 7.97 17.73
CA ALA A 44 16.91 6.55 17.47
C ALA A 44 17.26 6.23 16.01
N LYS A 45 18.32 5.46 15.84
CA LYS A 45 18.77 4.99 14.53
C LYS A 45 18.39 3.53 14.35
N THR A 46 17.74 3.20 13.26
CA THR A 46 17.41 1.83 12.87
C THR A 46 17.88 1.57 11.45
N ILE A 47 18.38 0.35 11.21
CA ILE A 47 18.69 -0.10 9.85
C ILE A 47 17.43 -0.75 9.30
N HIS A 48 16.85 -0.12 8.28
CA HIS A 48 15.68 -0.65 7.58
C HIS A 48 16.16 -1.48 6.39
N ALA A 49 16.01 -2.80 6.47
CA ALA A 49 16.28 -3.69 5.34
C ALA A 49 15.23 -3.43 4.25
N LYS A 50 15.60 -2.71 3.20
CA LYS A 50 14.76 -2.61 2.00
C LYS A 50 14.77 -3.96 1.29
N GLY A 51 13.60 -4.54 1.06
CA GLY A 51 13.43 -5.92 0.61
C GLY A 51 14.26 -6.34 -0.62
N ILE A 52 14.60 -5.40 -1.52
CA ILE A 52 15.44 -5.67 -2.70
C ILE A 52 16.94 -5.56 -2.37
N GLU A 53 17.32 -4.68 -1.43
CA GLU A 53 18.73 -4.37 -1.13
C GLU A 53 19.31 -5.27 -0.03
N PHE A 54 18.48 -5.89 0.82
CA PHE A 54 18.89 -6.62 2.02
C PHE A 54 18.46 -8.10 2.05
N GLY A 55 18.39 -8.74 0.88
CA GLY A 55 18.37 -10.20 0.82
C GLY A 55 17.04 -10.88 1.11
N VAL A 56 15.95 -10.15 1.34
CA VAL A 56 14.61 -10.75 1.32
C VAL A 56 14.28 -11.20 -0.11
N VAL A 57 14.86 -10.51 -1.12
CA VAL A 57 14.87 -10.94 -2.51
C VAL A 57 16.27 -10.69 -3.07
N GLN A 58 17.15 -11.67 -2.96
CA GLN A 58 18.50 -11.65 -3.55
C GLN A 58 18.44 -11.88 -5.06
N THR A 59 17.60 -11.16 -5.78
CA THR A 59 17.57 -11.34 -7.22
C THR A 59 18.14 -10.13 -7.95
N LYS A 60 19.04 -10.39 -8.89
CA LYS A 60 19.46 -9.44 -9.92
C LYS A 60 18.58 -9.55 -11.18
N ASN A 61 17.57 -10.43 -11.15
CA ASN A 61 16.68 -10.66 -12.28
C ASN A 61 15.73 -9.45 -12.46
N PHE A 62 15.87 -8.78 -13.60
CA PHE A 62 15.06 -7.61 -13.95
C PHE A 62 13.55 -7.88 -13.88
N VAL A 63 13.11 -9.07 -14.31
CA VAL A 63 11.69 -9.46 -14.31
C VAL A 63 11.15 -9.55 -12.89
N GLU A 64 11.90 -10.15 -11.97
CA GLU A 64 11.49 -10.25 -10.56
C GLU A 64 11.43 -8.89 -9.88
N ILE A 65 12.41 -8.02 -10.15
CA ILE A 65 12.42 -6.64 -9.65
C ILE A 65 11.17 -5.87 -10.12
N GLU A 66 10.81 -5.99 -11.41
CA GLU A 66 9.63 -5.33 -11.95
C GLU A 66 8.32 -5.94 -11.38
N ASN A 67 8.28 -7.24 -11.16
CA ASN A 67 7.14 -7.89 -10.51
C ASN A 67 6.96 -7.41 -9.06
N LEU A 68 8.03 -7.25 -8.30
CA LEU A 68 7.99 -6.67 -6.95
C LEU A 68 7.51 -5.22 -6.97
N LYS A 69 8.02 -4.39 -7.87
CA LYS A 69 7.56 -3.00 -8.02
C LYS A 69 6.07 -2.92 -8.38
N ASN A 70 5.59 -3.85 -9.18
CA ASN A 70 4.19 -3.97 -9.53
C ASN A 70 3.34 -4.38 -8.32
N LEU A 71 3.77 -5.39 -7.56
CA LEU A 71 3.15 -5.82 -6.32
C LEU A 71 3.05 -4.67 -5.31
N TYR A 72 4.17 -3.99 -5.04
CA TYR A 72 4.20 -2.85 -4.12
C TYR A 72 3.27 -1.72 -4.57
N SER A 73 3.24 -1.46 -5.88
CA SER A 73 2.40 -0.41 -6.45
C SER A 73 0.91 -0.69 -6.30
N TRP A 74 0.51 -1.98 -6.44
CA TRP A 74 -0.86 -2.44 -6.26
C TRP A 74 -1.29 -2.36 -4.79
N HIS A 75 -0.50 -2.93 -3.89
CA HIS A 75 -0.82 -2.93 -2.45
C HIS A 75 -0.84 -1.52 -1.87
N PHE A 76 0.09 -0.66 -2.27
CA PHE A 76 0.13 0.71 -1.78
C PHE A 76 -1.19 1.46 -2.03
N ILE A 77 -1.76 1.38 -3.24
CA ILE A 77 -3.00 2.09 -3.55
C ILE A 77 -4.22 1.41 -2.90
N TRP A 78 -4.23 0.07 -2.86
CA TRP A 78 -5.27 -0.70 -2.20
C TRP A 78 -5.34 -0.35 -0.71
N SER A 79 -4.23 -0.46 0.01
CA SER A 79 -4.13 -0.21 1.45
C SER A 79 -4.42 1.27 1.78
N LYS A 80 -3.97 2.19 0.92
CA LYS A 80 -4.25 3.60 1.10
C LYS A 80 -5.75 3.89 1.04
N PHE A 81 -6.47 3.36 0.04
CA PHE A 81 -7.92 3.54 -0.04
C PHE A 81 -8.63 2.88 1.14
N TYR A 82 -8.25 1.64 1.48
CA TYR A 82 -8.80 0.91 2.62
C TYR A 82 -8.64 1.70 3.93
N PHE A 83 -7.46 2.25 4.19
CA PHE A 83 -7.18 3.09 5.36
C PHE A 83 -8.10 4.32 5.41
N TYR A 84 -8.23 5.05 4.30
CA TYR A 84 -9.11 6.23 4.25
C TYR A 84 -10.57 5.85 4.47
N LYS A 85 -11.04 4.80 3.84
CA LYS A 85 -12.40 4.27 4.02
C LYS A 85 -12.66 3.88 5.48
N LYS A 86 -11.74 3.16 6.11
CA LYS A 86 -11.83 2.71 7.50
C LYS A 86 -11.91 3.86 8.49
N HIS A 87 -11.12 4.90 8.30
CA HIS A 87 -10.97 5.97 9.29
C HIS A 87 -11.84 7.20 9.06
N TYR A 88 -12.23 7.46 7.82
CA TYR A 88 -12.97 8.66 7.42
C TYR A 88 -14.30 8.37 6.72
N GLY A 89 -14.59 7.10 6.46
CA GLY A 89 -15.82 6.68 5.79
C GLY A 89 -15.68 6.58 4.27
N TYR A 90 -16.59 5.81 3.67
CA TYR A 90 -16.54 5.47 2.25
C TYR A 90 -16.67 6.69 1.34
N THR A 91 -17.63 7.57 1.63
CA THR A 91 -17.90 8.76 0.79
C THR A 91 -16.70 9.70 0.73
N LEU A 92 -16.10 10.02 1.88
CA LEU A 92 -14.91 10.87 1.92
C LEU A 92 -13.71 10.21 1.26
N ALA A 93 -13.56 8.89 1.39
CA ALA A 93 -12.53 8.15 0.68
C ALA A 93 -12.69 8.27 -0.84
N ILE A 94 -13.91 8.09 -1.38
CA ILE A 94 -14.18 8.26 -2.81
C ILE A 94 -13.84 9.67 -3.27
N ILE A 95 -14.30 10.70 -2.57
CA ILE A 95 -14.03 12.11 -2.93
C ILE A 95 -12.51 12.37 -2.96
N TYR A 96 -11.78 11.92 -1.95
CA TYR A 96 -10.33 12.10 -1.88
C TYR A 96 -9.59 11.37 -3.02
N PHE A 97 -10.09 10.18 -3.41
CA PHE A 97 -9.42 9.36 -4.43
C PHE A 97 -9.84 9.69 -5.86
N LEU A 98 -10.88 10.48 -6.08
CA LEU A 98 -11.32 10.89 -7.41
C LEU A 98 -10.18 11.56 -8.24
N PRO A 99 -9.48 12.59 -7.75
CA PRO A 99 -8.37 13.18 -8.49
C PRO A 99 -7.19 12.21 -8.69
N ILE A 100 -6.97 11.29 -7.73
CA ILE A 100 -5.95 10.25 -7.85
C ILE A 100 -6.31 9.28 -8.98
N MET A 101 -7.58 8.88 -9.08
CA MET A 101 -8.08 8.01 -10.15
C MET A 101 -7.94 8.67 -11.52
N ILE A 102 -8.33 9.94 -11.66
CA ILE A 102 -8.16 10.73 -12.89
C ILE A 102 -6.69 10.76 -13.30
N ARG A 103 -5.79 11.03 -12.35
CA ARG A 103 -4.35 11.02 -12.60
C ARG A 103 -3.83 9.66 -13.05
N ILE A 104 -4.33 8.56 -12.46
CA ILE A 104 -3.96 7.19 -12.88
C ILE A 104 -4.39 6.95 -14.31
N LEU A 105 -5.64 7.26 -14.67
CA LEU A 105 -6.18 7.10 -16.04
C LEU A 105 -5.38 7.93 -17.05
N TYR A 106 -5.09 9.19 -16.74
CA TYR A 106 -4.24 10.04 -17.55
C TYR A 106 -2.85 9.41 -17.79
N ARG A 107 -2.23 8.88 -16.72
CA ARG A 107 -0.91 8.24 -16.82
C ARG A 107 -0.93 6.96 -17.66
N ILE A 108 -1.99 6.17 -17.58
CA ILE A 108 -2.16 4.98 -18.44
C ILE A 108 -2.17 5.43 -19.90
N LYS A 109 -3.00 6.42 -20.28
CA LYS A 109 -3.07 6.96 -21.64
C LYS A 109 -1.73 7.53 -22.10
N LEU A 110 -1.08 8.33 -21.26
CA LEU A 110 0.22 8.92 -21.55
C LEU A 110 1.30 7.87 -21.83
N TYR A 111 1.41 6.82 -21.00
CA TYR A 111 2.44 5.78 -21.18
C TYR A 111 2.11 4.83 -22.33
N LYS A 112 0.83 4.64 -22.66
CA LYS A 112 0.42 3.94 -23.89
C LYS A 112 0.90 4.70 -25.12
N ILE A 113 0.70 6.02 -25.20
CA ILE A 113 1.18 6.87 -26.32
C ILE A 113 2.71 6.85 -26.38
N LYS A 114 3.40 6.95 -25.24
CA LYS A 114 4.87 6.88 -25.15
C LYS A 114 5.44 5.47 -25.37
N LYS A 115 4.62 4.47 -25.65
CA LYS A 115 5.01 3.05 -25.81
C LYS A 115 5.83 2.50 -24.64
N ASN A 116 5.64 3.05 -23.43
CA ASN A 116 6.35 2.59 -22.21
C ASN A 116 5.53 1.51 -21.50
N ILE A 117 5.67 0.28 -21.96
CA ILE A 117 4.89 -0.89 -21.52
C ILE A 117 5.00 -1.12 -20.00
N LEU A 118 6.19 -0.98 -19.42
CA LEU A 118 6.41 -1.23 -17.98
C LEU A 118 5.64 -0.23 -17.10
N LYS A 119 5.70 1.06 -17.45
CA LYS A 119 4.98 2.09 -16.71
C LYS A 119 3.49 2.00 -16.95
N GLU A 120 3.04 1.73 -18.17
CA GLU A 120 1.62 1.51 -18.48
C GLU A 120 1.05 0.38 -17.62
N ARG A 121 1.72 -0.80 -17.61
CA ARG A 121 1.33 -1.95 -16.79
C ARG A 121 1.24 -1.59 -15.30
N ARG A 122 2.22 -0.88 -14.77
CA ARG A 122 2.23 -0.45 -13.36
C ARG A 122 1.04 0.44 -13.00
N TYR A 123 0.65 1.37 -13.87
CA TYR A 123 -0.52 2.21 -13.64
C TYR A 123 -1.84 1.47 -13.81
N LYS A 124 -1.93 0.50 -14.72
CA LYS A 124 -3.09 -0.41 -14.82
C LYS A 124 -3.25 -1.23 -13.53
N LEU A 125 -2.16 -1.73 -12.96
CA LEU A 125 -2.18 -2.44 -11.68
C LEU A 125 -2.60 -1.53 -10.51
N ARG A 126 -2.17 -0.28 -10.50
CA ARG A 126 -2.67 0.72 -9.53
C ARG A 126 -4.17 0.92 -9.67
N LEU A 127 -4.69 1.06 -10.89
CA LEU A 127 -6.12 1.20 -11.12
C LEU A 127 -6.88 -0.03 -10.60
N ASN A 128 -6.38 -1.22 -10.92
CA ASN A 128 -6.95 -2.48 -10.46
C ASN A 128 -6.97 -2.56 -8.92
N GLY A 129 -5.86 -2.25 -8.25
CA GLY A 129 -5.78 -2.22 -6.78
C GLY A 129 -6.79 -1.24 -6.15
N LEU A 130 -6.95 -0.06 -6.74
CA LEU A 130 -7.93 0.92 -6.29
C LEU A 130 -9.37 0.39 -6.44
N ILE A 131 -9.72 -0.14 -7.61
CA ILE A 131 -11.06 -0.69 -7.89
C ILE A 131 -11.35 -1.88 -6.97
N THR A 132 -10.37 -2.76 -6.74
CA THR A 132 -10.49 -3.91 -5.83
C THR A 132 -10.80 -3.45 -4.40
N SER A 133 -10.12 -2.41 -3.91
CA SER A 133 -10.36 -1.84 -2.58
C SER A 133 -11.73 -1.12 -2.50
N ILE A 134 -12.14 -0.41 -3.54
CA ILE A 134 -13.48 0.20 -3.64
C ILE A 134 -14.58 -0.87 -3.54
N LYS A 135 -14.39 -2.01 -4.20
CA LYS A 135 -15.33 -3.15 -4.19
C LYS A 135 -15.26 -3.99 -2.91
N ASN A 136 -14.52 -3.58 -1.89
CA ASN A 136 -14.33 -4.33 -0.64
C ASN A 136 -13.75 -5.73 -0.82
N GLN A 137 -13.01 -5.97 -1.89
CA GLN A 137 -12.33 -7.24 -2.11
C GLN A 137 -11.02 -7.27 -1.31
N PRO A 138 -10.60 -8.45 -0.79
CA PRO A 138 -9.42 -8.56 0.06
C PRO A 138 -8.12 -8.19 -0.67
N SER A 139 -7.10 -7.84 0.12
CA SER A 139 -5.76 -7.49 -0.39
C SER A 139 -4.92 -8.69 -0.86
N SER A 140 -5.45 -9.91 -0.76
CA SER A 140 -4.78 -11.13 -1.22
C SER A 140 -4.69 -11.16 -2.74
N VAL A 141 -3.59 -10.68 -3.27
CA VAL A 141 -3.30 -10.78 -4.70
C VAL A 141 -2.43 -12.00 -4.94
N ASN A 142 -2.99 -12.98 -5.62
CA ASN A 142 -2.19 -14.08 -6.13
C ASN A 142 -1.28 -13.53 -7.25
N ILE A 143 0.03 -13.50 -7.01
CA ILE A 143 1.05 -12.97 -7.95
C ILE A 143 0.91 -13.60 -9.35
N LYS A 144 0.45 -14.87 -9.42
CA LYS A 144 0.17 -15.57 -10.69
C LYS A 144 -0.95 -14.91 -11.50
N LYS A 145 -1.95 -14.29 -10.86
CA LYS A 145 -3.02 -13.54 -11.56
C LYS A 145 -2.57 -12.19 -12.10
N ILE A 146 -1.54 -11.58 -11.52
CA ILE A 146 -1.03 -10.29 -11.98
C ILE A 146 -0.21 -10.42 -13.26
N ASN A 147 0.38 -11.59 -13.51
CA ASN A 147 1.27 -11.81 -14.64
C ASN A 147 0.55 -12.26 -15.93
N ASN A 148 -0.71 -12.67 -15.83
CA ASN A 148 -1.50 -13.21 -16.96
C ASN A 148 -2.51 -12.21 -17.55
N ASN A 149 -2.53 -10.96 -17.08
CA ASN A 149 -3.28 -9.84 -17.63
C ASN A 149 -2.30 -8.72 -18.06
#